data_d9dcab29965faac26323978a6564aaca
#
_entry.id   d9dcab29965faac26323978a6564aaca
#
_cell.length_a   1.000
_cell.length_b   1.000
_cell.length_c   1.000
_cell.angle_alpha   90.00
_cell.angle_beta   90.00
_cell.angle_gamma   90.00
#
_symmetry.space_group_name_H-M   'P 1'
#
loop_
_entity.id
_entity.type
_entity.pdbx_description
1 polymer ?
#
loop_
_entity_poly.entity_id
_entity_poly.type
_entity_poly.pdbx_seq_one_letter_code
_entity_poly.pdbx_strand_id
1 'polypeptide(L)'
;MKKILIIEDEEAIRETIAEILQISDFEVIKAENGEVGYEKAVECNPDLVICDMMMPRMDGIDTITAFRNHATLNYIPFVFLSALSNISDIRRGMNLGAEDYLPKPFQPKELLAVIDLQFQKVKKNKKLLKSVSDDQTEKVTTALKQKAAVNEQKWLDYLKAAGEIQRVILPKALELNGIFPENFIYYNPKYSVSGDFYWAQDFGDSKLIAVADCTGHGIPASLLTICCYNGLNLAVKQYGLRKPKEILEKVNELVLNFMQEHGRSHYEVGMDILICDINKKDNTIKYSGAKRPLYIVTNELDTVPIENVKIYNQELEKTLYKIKGSLFTIGSKNKKLELREETINYKSGDMIYLSSDGYGDQFGGPSDKCFKSLNLIQLLISIQKESMIEQKKIIAQTFSDWKGTTEQTDDVTLLGIKL
;
A
#
# COMPACT_ATOMS: atom_id res chain seq x y z
N MET A 1 -3.15 42.17 9.32
CA MET A 1 -2.63 40.87 9.77
C MET A 1 -3.16 39.81 8.87
N LYS A 2 -2.39 38.76 8.55
CA LYS A 2 -2.87 37.62 7.75
C LYS A 2 -3.62 36.67 8.65
N LYS A 3 -4.78 36.16 8.19
CA LYS A 3 -5.64 35.21 8.92
C LYS A 3 -5.34 33.79 8.54
N ILE A 4 -5.03 32.93 9.50
CA ILE A 4 -4.80 31.51 9.29
C ILE A 4 -5.84 30.72 10.08
N LEU A 5 -6.57 29.84 9.40
CA LEU A 5 -7.49 28.90 10.01
C LEU A 5 -6.76 27.57 10.28
N ILE A 6 -6.80 27.13 11.52
CA ILE A 6 -6.30 25.82 11.96
C ILE A 6 -7.50 24.93 12.20
N ILE A 7 -7.51 23.76 11.58
CA ILE A 7 -8.51 22.70 11.75
C ILE A 7 -7.77 21.44 12.24
N GLU A 8 -7.94 21.12 13.52
CA GLU A 8 -7.20 20.06 14.20
C GLU A 8 -8.05 19.58 15.39
N ASP A 9 -8.30 18.27 15.52
CA ASP A 9 -9.13 17.74 16.58
C ASP A 9 -8.40 17.65 17.92
N GLU A 10 -7.08 17.38 17.91
CA GLU A 10 -6.27 17.35 19.10
C GLU A 10 -6.00 18.77 19.65
N GLU A 11 -6.62 19.11 20.79
CA GLU A 11 -6.51 20.43 21.40
C GLU A 11 -5.06 20.85 21.67
N ALA A 12 -4.23 19.92 22.15
CA ALA A 12 -2.82 20.22 22.46
C ALA A 12 -2.01 20.60 21.20
N ILE A 13 -2.25 19.94 20.07
CA ILE A 13 -1.60 20.22 18.80
C ILE A 13 -2.14 21.56 18.26
N ARG A 14 -3.45 21.74 18.29
CA ARG A 14 -4.13 22.95 17.83
C ARG A 14 -3.64 24.20 18.57
N GLU A 15 -3.50 24.13 19.91
CA GLU A 15 -2.95 25.24 20.69
C GLU A 15 -1.47 25.48 20.40
N THR A 16 -0.67 24.45 20.29
CA THR A 16 0.75 24.58 19.94
C THR A 16 0.96 25.29 18.59
N ILE A 17 0.18 24.91 17.57
CA ILE A 17 0.21 25.58 16.26
C ILE A 17 -0.23 27.04 16.40
N ALA A 18 -1.28 27.29 17.15
CA ALA A 18 -1.81 28.63 17.37
C ALA A 18 -0.77 29.54 18.04
N GLU A 19 -0.07 29.08 19.06
CA GLU A 19 1.00 29.83 19.73
C GLU A 19 2.15 30.18 18.77
N ILE A 20 2.61 29.20 17.96
CA ILE A 20 3.68 29.45 16.96
C ILE A 20 3.27 30.55 15.98
N LEU A 21 2.03 30.49 15.49
CA LEU A 21 1.53 31.44 14.52
C LEU A 21 1.28 32.85 15.13
N GLN A 22 0.77 32.90 16.35
CA GLN A 22 0.57 34.19 17.06
C GLN A 22 1.89 34.89 17.37
N ILE A 23 2.93 34.16 17.80
CA ILE A 23 4.28 34.70 17.98
C ILE A 23 4.86 35.26 16.67
N SER A 24 4.39 34.72 15.52
CA SER A 24 4.83 35.13 14.19
C SER A 24 3.90 36.18 13.53
N ASP A 25 3.12 36.91 14.33
CA ASP A 25 2.24 38.01 13.90
C ASP A 25 1.09 37.59 12.94
N PHE A 26 0.57 36.38 13.05
CA PHE A 26 -0.62 35.94 12.35
C PHE A 26 -1.88 36.02 13.24
N GLU A 27 -3.01 36.37 12.62
CA GLU A 27 -4.32 36.23 13.25
C GLU A 27 -4.80 34.77 13.10
N VAL A 28 -5.09 34.08 14.22
CA VAL A 28 -5.38 32.63 14.23
C VAL A 28 -6.84 32.39 14.53
N ILE A 29 -7.48 31.60 13.66
CA ILE A 29 -8.82 31.06 13.82
C ILE A 29 -8.66 29.57 14.09
N LYS A 30 -9.34 29.03 15.12
CA LYS A 30 -9.22 27.62 15.52
C LYS A 30 -10.54 26.88 15.31
N ALA A 31 -10.46 25.65 14.80
CA ALA A 31 -11.59 24.74 14.64
C ALA A 31 -11.18 23.33 15.06
N GLU A 32 -12.11 22.58 15.66
CA GLU A 32 -11.86 21.25 16.20
C GLU A 32 -12.20 20.09 15.23
N ASN A 33 -12.78 20.39 14.07
CA ASN A 33 -13.09 19.44 13.01
C ASN A 33 -13.43 20.19 11.71
N GLY A 34 -13.58 19.46 10.62
CA GLY A 34 -13.84 20.03 9.30
C GLY A 34 -15.14 20.82 9.17
N GLU A 35 -16.22 20.39 9.85
CA GLU A 35 -17.51 21.10 9.83
C GLU A 35 -17.38 22.52 10.42
N VAL A 36 -16.86 22.60 11.64
CA VAL A 36 -16.60 23.88 12.32
C VAL A 36 -15.59 24.74 11.55
N GLY A 37 -14.60 24.08 10.94
CA GLY A 37 -13.60 24.75 10.09
C GLY A 37 -14.22 25.39 8.87
N TYR A 38 -15.10 24.68 8.18
CA TYR A 38 -15.81 25.19 7.01
C TYR A 38 -16.73 26.37 7.36
N GLU A 39 -17.53 26.26 8.42
CA GLU A 39 -18.41 27.34 8.89
C GLU A 39 -17.61 28.62 9.20
N LYS A 40 -16.52 28.49 9.98
CA LYS A 40 -15.65 29.61 10.30
C LYS A 40 -14.94 30.21 9.08
N ALA A 41 -14.59 29.38 8.10
CA ALA A 41 -13.98 29.87 6.87
C ALA A 41 -14.94 30.72 6.05
N VAL A 42 -16.23 30.35 5.99
CA VAL A 42 -17.27 31.15 5.32
C VAL A 42 -17.45 32.52 6.00
N GLU A 43 -17.43 32.55 7.34
CA GLU A 43 -17.61 33.78 8.10
C GLU A 43 -16.38 34.71 8.03
N CYS A 44 -15.17 34.14 8.22
CA CYS A 44 -13.96 34.91 8.45
C CYS A 44 -13.09 35.11 7.21
N ASN A 45 -13.30 34.32 6.15
CA ASN A 45 -12.54 34.31 4.91
C ASN A 45 -11.01 34.32 5.13
N PRO A 46 -10.42 33.23 5.64
CA PRO A 46 -9.00 33.18 6.01
C PRO A 46 -8.09 33.32 4.78
N ASP A 47 -6.85 33.76 5.00
CA ASP A 47 -5.83 33.85 3.96
C ASP A 47 -5.13 32.52 3.67
N LEU A 48 -5.20 31.55 4.60
CA LEU A 48 -4.62 30.22 4.49
C LEU A 48 -5.31 29.28 5.47
N VAL A 49 -5.44 28.00 5.09
CA VAL A 49 -5.97 26.93 5.95
C VAL A 49 -4.87 25.91 6.22
N ILE A 50 -4.75 25.51 7.48
CA ILE A 50 -3.96 24.36 7.93
C ILE A 50 -4.95 23.34 8.49
N CYS A 51 -4.98 22.13 7.95
CA CYS A 51 -6.00 21.14 8.29
C CYS A 51 -5.37 19.77 8.54
N ASP A 52 -5.73 19.14 9.66
CA ASP A 52 -5.40 17.73 9.83
C ASP A 52 -6.16 16.86 8.83
N MET A 53 -5.53 15.78 8.40
CA MET A 53 -6.14 14.82 7.48
C MET A 53 -7.18 13.93 8.16
N MET A 54 -6.89 13.52 9.40
CA MET A 54 -7.67 12.51 10.10
C MET A 54 -8.39 13.13 11.30
N MET A 55 -9.66 13.48 11.14
CA MET A 55 -10.49 14.08 12.18
C MET A 55 -11.86 13.43 12.23
N PRO A 56 -12.52 13.41 13.40
CA PRO A 56 -13.89 12.95 13.52
C PRO A 56 -14.89 13.89 12.83
N ARG A 57 -16.06 13.39 12.47
CA ARG A 57 -17.19 14.05 11.78
C ARG A 57 -16.89 14.35 10.31
N MET A 58 -16.04 15.32 10.03
CA MET A 58 -15.62 15.72 8.68
C MET A 58 -14.10 15.72 8.64
N ASP A 59 -13.53 14.80 7.88
CA ASP A 59 -12.09 14.63 7.74
C ASP A 59 -11.48 15.72 6.83
N GLY A 60 -10.14 15.72 6.71
CA GLY A 60 -9.44 16.71 5.90
C GLY A 60 -9.77 16.64 4.41
N ILE A 61 -10.03 15.45 3.87
CA ILE A 61 -10.40 15.23 2.47
C ILE A 61 -11.77 15.79 2.16
N ASP A 62 -12.74 15.53 3.01
CA ASP A 62 -14.09 16.07 2.89
C ASP A 62 -14.09 17.60 3.07
N THR A 63 -13.23 18.09 3.98
CA THR A 63 -13.06 19.52 4.23
C THR A 63 -12.53 20.24 2.99
N ILE A 64 -11.43 19.78 2.37
CA ILE A 64 -10.91 20.42 1.16
C ILE A 64 -11.91 20.35 0.01
N THR A 65 -12.64 19.23 -0.11
CA THR A 65 -13.67 19.06 -1.14
C THR A 65 -14.76 20.13 -0.99
N ALA A 66 -15.23 20.38 0.24
CA ALA A 66 -16.19 21.45 0.52
C ALA A 66 -15.63 22.84 0.18
N PHE A 67 -14.36 23.11 0.53
CA PHE A 67 -13.69 24.38 0.20
C PHE A 67 -13.58 24.59 -1.32
N ARG A 68 -13.18 23.58 -2.08
CA ARG A 68 -13.00 23.67 -3.54
C ARG A 68 -14.32 23.82 -4.29
N ASN A 69 -15.42 23.35 -3.71
CA ASN A 69 -16.78 23.55 -4.27
C ASN A 69 -17.42 24.88 -3.87
N HIS A 70 -16.83 25.67 -2.98
CA HIS A 70 -17.38 26.95 -2.54
C HIS A 70 -16.85 28.13 -3.38
N ALA A 71 -17.73 29.03 -3.79
CA ALA A 71 -17.41 30.11 -4.74
C ALA A 71 -16.29 31.07 -4.27
N THR A 72 -16.17 31.31 -2.95
CA THR A 72 -15.18 32.24 -2.39
C THR A 72 -14.02 31.56 -1.67
N LEU A 73 -14.19 30.29 -1.25
CA LEU A 73 -13.16 29.57 -0.51
C LEU A 73 -12.22 28.74 -1.42
N ASN A 74 -12.61 28.50 -2.66
CA ASN A 74 -11.89 27.64 -3.60
C ASN A 74 -10.48 28.11 -3.97
N TYR A 75 -10.13 29.38 -3.70
CA TYR A 75 -8.81 29.97 -3.97
C TYR A 75 -7.93 30.08 -2.74
N ILE A 76 -8.43 29.70 -1.55
CA ILE A 76 -7.67 29.80 -0.31
C ILE A 76 -6.65 28.68 -0.28
N PRO A 77 -5.34 29.00 -0.08
CA PRO A 77 -4.31 27.98 0.07
C PRO A 77 -4.63 27.03 1.21
N PHE A 78 -4.53 25.72 0.95
CA PHE A 78 -4.89 24.67 1.86
C PHE A 78 -3.68 23.75 2.08
N VAL A 79 -3.21 23.65 3.31
CA VAL A 79 -2.05 22.84 3.71
C VAL A 79 -2.52 21.77 4.65
N PHE A 80 -2.20 20.51 4.34
CA PHE A 80 -2.51 19.41 5.22
C PHE A 80 -1.46 19.19 6.31
N LEU A 81 -1.91 18.79 7.50
CA LEU A 81 -1.10 18.14 8.50
C LEU A 81 -1.35 16.62 8.36
N SER A 82 -0.30 15.82 8.29
CA SER A 82 -0.45 14.39 8.04
C SER A 82 0.53 13.58 8.89
N ALA A 83 0.05 12.47 9.49
CA ALA A 83 0.94 11.43 9.97
C ALA A 83 1.60 10.77 8.74
N LEU A 84 2.90 10.54 8.78
CA LEU A 84 3.74 10.01 7.67
C LEU A 84 3.28 8.66 7.09
N SER A 85 2.30 8.00 7.69
CA SER A 85 1.85 6.66 7.34
C SER A 85 0.84 6.59 6.16
N ASN A 86 0.31 7.71 5.68
CA ASN A 86 -0.82 7.72 4.73
C ASN A 86 -0.50 8.50 3.43
N ILE A 87 0.45 7.98 2.65
CA ILE A 87 0.84 8.57 1.35
C ILE A 87 -0.34 8.62 0.36
N SER A 88 -1.27 7.66 0.43
CA SER A 88 -2.49 7.65 -0.40
C SER A 88 -3.38 8.87 -0.14
N ASP A 89 -3.60 9.21 1.13
CA ASP A 89 -4.47 10.31 1.51
C ASP A 89 -3.83 11.67 1.22
N ILE A 90 -2.52 11.79 1.41
CA ILE A 90 -1.74 12.95 0.98
C ILE A 90 -1.93 13.19 -0.52
N ARG A 91 -1.78 12.14 -1.34
CA ARG A 91 -1.93 12.24 -2.78
C ARG A 91 -3.36 12.58 -3.20
N ARG A 92 -4.36 12.00 -2.52
CA ARG A 92 -5.76 12.33 -2.73
C ARG A 92 -6.04 13.80 -2.42
N GLY A 93 -5.53 14.31 -1.29
CA GLY A 93 -5.63 15.71 -0.93
C GLY A 93 -4.96 16.67 -1.93
N MET A 94 -3.77 16.30 -2.42
CA MET A 94 -3.07 17.09 -3.46
C MET A 94 -3.83 17.10 -4.79
N ASN A 95 -4.43 15.99 -5.19
CA ASN A 95 -5.28 15.91 -6.40
C ASN A 95 -6.56 16.73 -6.26
N LEU A 96 -7.09 16.89 -5.06
CA LEU A 96 -8.23 17.75 -4.76
C LEU A 96 -7.86 19.23 -4.68
N GLY A 97 -6.59 19.58 -4.86
CA GLY A 97 -6.11 20.95 -4.94
C GLY A 97 -5.55 21.51 -3.63
N ALA A 98 -5.05 20.67 -2.74
CA ALA A 98 -4.19 21.15 -1.66
C ALA A 98 -2.87 21.69 -2.24
N GLU A 99 -2.35 22.77 -1.66
CA GLU A 99 -1.13 23.41 -2.13
C GLU A 99 0.14 22.80 -1.54
N ASP A 100 0.02 22.12 -0.37
CA ASP A 100 1.14 21.49 0.31
C ASP A 100 0.68 20.56 1.43
N TYR A 101 1.63 19.84 2.03
CA TYR A 101 1.42 19.08 3.25
C TYR A 101 2.61 19.21 4.18
N LEU A 102 2.38 19.09 5.50
CA LEU A 102 3.40 19.10 6.54
C LEU A 102 3.27 17.82 7.39
N PRO A 103 4.30 16.96 7.40
CA PRO A 103 4.26 15.73 8.16
C PRO A 103 4.36 15.98 9.68
N LYS A 104 3.58 15.29 10.48
CA LYS A 104 3.68 15.25 11.94
C LYS A 104 4.69 14.14 12.36
N PRO A 105 5.59 14.40 13.35
CA PRO A 105 5.82 15.66 14.06
C PRO A 105 6.67 16.64 13.24
N PHE A 106 6.37 17.92 13.31
CA PHE A 106 7.08 19.00 12.61
C PHE A 106 7.71 20.00 13.58
N GLN A 107 8.73 20.71 13.10
CA GLN A 107 9.34 21.82 13.84
C GLN A 107 8.65 23.16 13.50
N PRO A 108 8.64 24.13 14.42
CA PRO A 108 8.09 25.47 14.16
C PRO A 108 8.62 26.12 12.89
N LYS A 109 9.89 25.95 12.58
CA LYS A 109 10.53 26.47 11.36
C LYS A 109 9.96 25.86 10.07
N GLU A 110 9.59 24.59 10.09
CA GLU A 110 9.02 23.90 8.92
C GLU A 110 7.61 24.41 8.64
N LEU A 111 6.79 24.56 9.70
CA LEU A 111 5.46 25.13 9.60
C LEU A 111 5.49 26.54 9.00
N LEU A 112 6.33 27.43 9.52
CA LEU A 112 6.46 28.79 9.03
C LEU A 112 7.00 28.84 7.59
N ALA A 113 7.94 27.97 7.22
CA ALA A 113 8.47 27.91 5.86
C ALA A 113 7.40 27.53 4.83
N VAL A 114 6.52 26.56 5.15
CA VAL A 114 5.40 26.18 4.29
C VAL A 114 4.42 27.34 4.13
N ILE A 115 4.07 28.02 5.22
CA ILE A 115 3.15 29.17 5.21
C ILE A 115 3.71 30.31 4.35
N ASP A 116 4.96 30.68 4.57
CA ASP A 116 5.64 31.72 3.81
C ASP A 116 5.69 31.43 2.31
N LEU A 117 5.97 30.18 1.96
CA LEU A 117 5.97 29.73 0.57
C LEU A 117 4.60 29.91 -0.09
N GLN A 118 3.51 29.54 0.61
CA GLN A 118 2.16 29.72 0.07
C GLN A 118 1.80 31.20 -0.09
N PHE A 119 2.11 32.04 0.86
CA PHE A 119 1.88 33.50 0.73
C PHE A 119 2.70 34.13 -0.40
N GLN A 120 3.94 33.68 -0.63
CA GLN A 120 4.74 34.13 -1.77
C GLN A 120 4.11 33.71 -3.11
N LYS A 121 3.60 32.44 -3.23
CA LYS A 121 2.88 31.98 -4.41
C LYS A 121 1.64 32.83 -4.69
N VAL A 122 0.82 33.11 -3.67
CA VAL A 122 -0.37 33.97 -3.78
C VAL A 122 -0.01 35.38 -4.23
N LYS A 123 1.05 35.97 -3.65
CA LYS A 123 1.53 37.32 -4.01
C LYS A 123 2.04 37.38 -5.45
N LYS A 124 2.75 36.35 -5.90
CA LYS A 124 3.24 36.22 -7.28
C LYS A 124 2.08 36.09 -8.28
N ASN A 125 1.09 35.27 -7.96
CA ASN A 125 -0.09 35.07 -8.80
C ASN A 125 -0.95 36.34 -8.88
N LYS A 126 -1.15 37.08 -7.77
CA LYS A 126 -1.85 38.37 -7.77
C LYS A 126 -1.10 39.44 -8.58
N LYS A 127 0.24 39.46 -8.60
CA LYS A 127 1.03 40.35 -9.46
C LYS A 127 0.87 40.03 -10.94
N LEU A 128 0.87 38.72 -11.29
CA LEU A 128 0.64 38.26 -12.65
C LEU A 128 -0.77 38.61 -13.15
N LEU A 129 -1.79 38.39 -12.33
CA LEU A 129 -3.20 38.70 -12.67
C LEU A 129 -3.44 40.21 -12.87
N LYS A 130 -2.71 41.12 -12.17
CA LYS A 130 -2.82 42.57 -12.37
C LYS A 130 -2.10 43.08 -13.62
N SER A 131 -1.23 42.29 -14.24
CA SER A 131 -0.46 42.66 -15.42
C SER A 131 -0.99 42.12 -16.74
N VAL A 132 -2.10 41.38 -16.71
CA VAL A 132 -2.57 40.55 -17.85
C VAL A 132 -4.00 40.90 -18.23
N SER A 133 -4.23 41.32 -19.47
CA SER A 133 -5.56 41.45 -20.08
C SER A 133 -6.18 40.02 -20.26
N ASP A 134 -7.50 39.95 -20.37
CA ASP A 134 -8.27 38.66 -20.41
C ASP A 134 -7.72 37.66 -21.46
N ASP A 135 -7.22 38.11 -22.59
CA ASP A 135 -6.65 37.29 -23.66
C ASP A 135 -5.30 36.64 -23.28
N GLN A 136 -4.54 37.23 -22.34
CA GLN A 136 -3.29 36.65 -21.84
C GLN A 136 -3.55 35.63 -20.70
N THR A 137 -4.65 35.78 -19.96
CA THR A 137 -4.99 34.89 -18.85
C THR A 137 -5.29 33.47 -19.37
N GLU A 138 -5.98 33.37 -20.50
CA GLU A 138 -6.28 32.09 -21.15
C GLU A 138 -5.02 31.39 -21.67
N LYS A 139 -4.09 32.13 -22.27
CA LYS A 139 -2.81 31.63 -22.73
C LYS A 139 -1.89 31.17 -21.59
N VAL A 140 -1.86 31.91 -20.46
CA VAL A 140 -1.07 31.53 -19.28
C VAL A 140 -1.67 30.31 -18.60
N THR A 141 -2.99 30.23 -18.48
CA THR A 141 -3.69 29.07 -17.91
C THR A 141 -3.45 27.81 -18.75
N THR A 142 -3.50 27.95 -20.08
CA THR A 142 -3.22 26.84 -21.01
C THR A 142 -1.76 26.41 -20.92
N ALA A 143 -0.82 27.33 -20.84
CA ALA A 143 0.60 27.02 -20.68
C ALA A 143 0.92 26.33 -19.32
N LEU A 144 0.25 26.76 -18.24
CA LEU A 144 0.39 26.10 -16.93
C LEU A 144 -0.20 24.69 -16.93
N LYS A 145 -1.37 24.47 -17.54
CA LYS A 145 -1.95 23.14 -17.74
C LYS A 145 -1.05 22.25 -18.58
N GLN A 146 -0.48 22.77 -19.68
CA GLN A 146 0.48 22.02 -20.49
C GLN A 146 1.75 21.67 -19.73
N LYS A 147 2.29 22.60 -18.93
CA LYS A 147 3.47 22.34 -18.10
C LYS A 147 3.20 21.31 -17.00
N ALA A 148 2.02 21.35 -16.38
CA ALA A 148 1.58 20.35 -15.42
C ALA A 148 1.47 18.98 -16.08
N ALA A 149 0.81 18.87 -17.23
CA ALA A 149 0.67 17.64 -17.98
C ALA A 149 2.04 17.07 -18.42
N VAL A 150 2.98 17.91 -18.87
CA VAL A 150 4.34 17.47 -19.21
C VAL A 150 5.11 16.95 -17.99
N ASN A 151 4.95 17.59 -16.83
CA ASN A 151 5.58 17.12 -15.60
C ASN A 151 4.98 15.81 -15.13
N GLU A 152 3.66 15.67 -15.20
CA GLU A 152 2.95 14.43 -14.89
C GLU A 152 3.39 13.29 -15.80
N GLN A 153 3.50 13.55 -17.12
CA GLN A 153 3.99 12.55 -18.08
C GLN A 153 5.43 12.12 -17.76
N LYS A 154 6.32 13.04 -17.42
CA LYS A 154 7.70 12.72 -17.00
C LYS A 154 7.72 11.84 -15.74
N TRP A 155 6.88 12.14 -14.76
CA TRP A 155 6.74 11.31 -13.55
C TRP A 155 6.28 9.90 -13.90
N LEU A 156 5.29 9.75 -14.76
CA LEU A 156 4.81 8.46 -15.23
C LEU A 156 5.91 7.68 -15.97
N ASP A 157 6.72 8.37 -16.77
CA ASP A 157 7.84 7.75 -17.48
C ASP A 157 8.94 7.25 -16.53
N TYR A 158 9.27 8.03 -15.47
CA TYR A 158 10.18 7.57 -14.41
C TYR A 158 9.64 6.38 -13.64
N LEU A 159 8.35 6.37 -13.31
CA LEU A 159 7.72 5.24 -12.64
C LEU A 159 7.71 3.99 -13.52
N LYS A 160 7.48 4.14 -14.83
CA LYS A 160 7.56 3.02 -15.78
C LYS A 160 8.95 2.45 -15.84
N ALA A 161 9.97 3.30 -15.97
CA ALA A 161 11.36 2.86 -16.00
C ALA A 161 11.77 2.15 -14.70
N ALA A 162 11.34 2.66 -13.54
CA ALA A 162 11.56 2.00 -12.26
C ALA A 162 10.86 0.64 -12.19
N GLY A 163 9.63 0.52 -12.69
CA GLY A 163 8.89 -0.74 -12.77
C GLY A 163 9.54 -1.75 -13.72
N GLU A 164 10.14 -1.32 -14.81
CA GLU A 164 10.90 -2.21 -15.70
C GLU A 164 12.14 -2.78 -14.98
N ILE A 165 12.86 -1.94 -14.22
CA ILE A 165 14.01 -2.40 -13.42
C ILE A 165 13.54 -3.40 -12.36
N GLN A 166 12.45 -3.11 -11.63
CA GLN A 166 11.91 -4.01 -10.62
C GLN A 166 11.52 -5.37 -11.21
N ARG A 167 10.90 -5.40 -12.41
CA ARG A 167 10.51 -6.65 -13.07
C ARG A 167 11.69 -7.52 -13.47
N VAL A 168 12.89 -6.96 -13.66
CA VAL A 168 14.10 -7.75 -13.94
C VAL A 168 14.53 -8.59 -12.75
N ILE A 169 14.16 -8.16 -11.52
CA ILE A 169 14.50 -8.86 -10.27
C ILE A 169 13.56 -10.04 -10.05
N LEU A 170 12.30 -9.94 -10.48
CA LEU A 170 11.31 -10.99 -10.30
C LEU A 170 11.60 -12.21 -11.21
N PRO A 171 11.31 -13.46 -10.76
CA PRO A 171 11.40 -14.63 -11.59
C PRO A 171 10.53 -14.46 -12.85
N LYS A 172 11.06 -14.80 -14.02
CA LYS A 172 10.25 -14.80 -15.22
C LYS A 172 9.25 -15.95 -15.19
N ALA A 173 8.10 -15.77 -15.86
CA ALA A 173 7.08 -16.83 -15.94
C ALA A 173 7.64 -18.15 -16.47
N LEU A 174 8.59 -18.11 -17.43
CA LEU A 174 9.27 -19.31 -17.96
C LEU A 174 10.12 -20.00 -16.90
N GLU A 175 10.79 -19.25 -16.02
CA GLU A 175 11.58 -19.84 -14.92
C GLU A 175 10.66 -20.50 -13.89
N LEU A 176 9.52 -19.87 -13.57
CA LEU A 176 8.56 -20.44 -12.67
C LEU A 176 7.91 -21.71 -13.24
N ASN A 177 7.57 -21.74 -14.53
CA ASN A 177 7.07 -22.92 -15.22
C ASN A 177 8.09 -24.09 -15.23
N GLY A 178 9.38 -23.76 -15.28
CA GLY A 178 10.45 -24.76 -15.11
C GLY A 178 10.48 -25.39 -13.73
N ILE A 179 10.18 -24.58 -12.70
CA ILE A 179 10.12 -25.04 -11.30
C ILE A 179 8.79 -25.78 -11.04
N PHE A 180 7.66 -25.15 -11.38
CA PHE A 180 6.31 -25.65 -11.17
C PHE A 180 5.56 -25.68 -12.51
N PRO A 181 5.46 -26.83 -13.20
CA PRO A 181 4.85 -26.90 -14.53
C PRO A 181 3.37 -26.51 -14.56
N GLU A 182 2.61 -26.88 -13.55
CA GLU A 182 1.20 -26.51 -13.41
C GLU A 182 1.04 -25.38 -12.39
N ASN A 183 1.17 -24.14 -12.87
CA ASN A 183 1.05 -22.92 -12.03
C ASN A 183 0.36 -21.79 -12.79
N PHE A 184 -0.05 -20.79 -12.02
CA PHE A 184 -0.31 -19.44 -12.55
C PHE A 184 0.20 -18.38 -11.57
N ILE A 185 0.50 -17.19 -12.11
CA ILE A 185 0.69 -15.97 -11.33
C ILE A 185 -0.26 -14.91 -11.88
N TYR A 186 -1.09 -14.36 -11.02
CA TYR A 186 -1.80 -13.10 -11.20
C TYR A 186 -1.05 -12.04 -10.40
N TYR A 187 -0.26 -11.22 -11.11
CA TYR A 187 0.54 -10.13 -10.56
C TYR A 187 0.06 -8.83 -11.20
N ASN A 188 -0.58 -8.00 -10.43
CA ASN A 188 -1.23 -6.78 -10.87
C ASN A 188 -0.88 -5.61 -9.94
N PRO A 189 0.24 -4.91 -10.19
CA PRO A 189 0.61 -3.75 -9.43
C PRO A 189 -0.40 -2.61 -9.57
N LYS A 190 -0.63 -1.88 -8.47
CA LYS A 190 -1.46 -0.66 -8.47
C LYS A 190 -0.87 0.43 -9.36
N TYR A 191 0.44 0.54 -9.35
CA TYR A 191 1.21 1.47 -10.18
C TYR A 191 2.21 0.73 -11.07
N SER A 192 3.10 1.46 -11.72
CA SER A 192 4.16 0.85 -12.53
C SER A 192 5.19 0.08 -11.68
N VAL A 193 5.32 0.42 -10.39
CA VAL A 193 6.13 -0.27 -9.37
C VAL A 193 5.22 -0.89 -8.33
N SER A 194 5.70 -1.93 -7.63
CA SER A 194 4.91 -2.70 -6.67
C SER A 194 5.63 -2.87 -5.33
N GLY A 195 4.85 -2.88 -4.23
CA GLY A 195 5.26 -3.38 -2.93
C GLY A 195 5.23 -4.91 -2.85
N ASP A 196 4.37 -5.53 -3.66
CA ASP A 196 4.28 -6.98 -3.76
C ASP A 196 5.42 -7.56 -4.59
N PHE A 197 5.82 -8.78 -4.24
CA PHE A 197 6.68 -9.60 -5.08
C PHE A 197 6.46 -11.10 -4.82
N TYR A 198 6.93 -11.91 -5.76
CA TYR A 198 7.04 -13.34 -5.59
C TYR A 198 8.49 -13.79 -5.81
N TRP A 199 8.86 -14.88 -5.17
CA TRP A 199 10.23 -15.39 -5.19
C TRP A 199 10.21 -16.92 -5.24
N ALA A 200 11.09 -17.52 -6.02
CA ALA A 200 11.19 -18.97 -6.15
C ALA A 200 12.65 -19.43 -6.28
N GLN A 201 12.95 -20.62 -5.76
CA GLN A 201 14.26 -21.24 -5.89
C GLN A 201 14.12 -22.76 -5.97
N ASP A 202 14.76 -23.37 -6.97
CA ASP A 202 14.78 -24.81 -7.16
C ASP A 202 16.07 -25.43 -6.58
N PHE A 203 15.93 -26.50 -5.81
CA PHE A 203 16.99 -27.33 -5.25
C PHE A 203 16.81 -28.80 -5.62
N GLY A 204 16.14 -29.10 -6.72
CA GLY A 204 15.83 -30.45 -7.16
C GLY A 204 14.62 -31.02 -6.42
N ASP A 205 14.83 -31.84 -5.38
CA ASP A 205 13.72 -32.44 -4.63
C ASP A 205 12.94 -31.41 -3.79
N SER A 206 13.59 -30.33 -3.35
CA SER A 206 13.00 -29.24 -2.58
C SER A 206 12.88 -27.99 -3.42
N LYS A 207 11.70 -27.37 -3.44
CA LYS A 207 11.39 -26.15 -4.20
C LYS A 207 10.78 -25.12 -3.29
N LEU A 208 11.49 -24.01 -3.12
CA LEU A 208 11.01 -22.87 -2.33
C LEU A 208 10.19 -21.92 -3.20
N ILE A 209 9.09 -21.43 -2.65
CA ILE A 209 8.21 -20.43 -3.27
C ILE A 209 7.69 -19.48 -2.21
N ALA A 210 7.69 -18.17 -2.49
CA ALA A 210 7.16 -17.15 -1.59
C ALA A 210 6.32 -16.12 -2.34
N VAL A 211 5.35 -15.54 -1.63
CA VAL A 211 4.63 -14.31 -2.00
C VAL A 211 4.76 -13.35 -0.83
N ALA A 212 5.13 -12.14 -1.12
CA ALA A 212 5.40 -11.11 -0.13
C ALA A 212 4.76 -9.78 -0.52
N ASP A 213 4.40 -9.02 0.50
CA ASP A 213 3.78 -7.71 0.44
C ASP A 213 4.54 -6.78 1.40
N CYS A 214 5.19 -5.78 0.84
CA CYS A 214 5.94 -4.78 1.60
C CYS A 214 5.05 -3.61 1.96
N THR A 215 5.16 -3.12 3.19
CA THR A 215 4.34 -2.03 3.75
C THR A 215 4.29 -0.81 2.82
N GLY A 216 3.06 -0.41 2.45
CA GLY A 216 2.78 0.72 1.58
C GLY A 216 2.81 0.37 0.09
N HIS A 217 2.70 1.38 -0.77
CA HIS A 217 2.69 1.21 -2.23
C HIS A 217 3.55 2.27 -2.93
N GLY A 218 3.82 2.05 -4.21
CA GLY A 218 4.62 2.98 -5.01
C GLY A 218 6.13 2.89 -4.74
N ILE A 219 6.88 4.00 -4.90
CA ILE A 219 8.35 4.00 -4.86
C ILE A 219 8.92 3.50 -3.52
N PRO A 220 8.48 3.95 -2.34
CA PRO A 220 9.05 3.48 -1.09
C PRO A 220 8.89 1.96 -0.90
N ALA A 221 7.71 1.42 -1.17
CA ALA A 221 7.45 0.00 -1.09
C ALA A 221 8.28 -0.80 -2.10
N SER A 222 8.45 -0.29 -3.33
CA SER A 222 9.25 -0.95 -4.35
C SER A 222 10.74 -1.01 -4.01
N LEU A 223 11.29 -0.02 -3.31
CA LEU A 223 12.66 -0.07 -2.79
C LEU A 223 12.78 -1.11 -1.67
N LEU A 224 11.79 -1.18 -0.79
CA LEU A 224 11.74 -2.19 0.25
C LEU A 224 11.65 -3.61 -0.33
N THR A 225 10.86 -3.79 -1.40
CA THR A 225 10.79 -5.04 -2.17
C THR A 225 12.18 -5.52 -2.59
N ILE A 226 13.03 -4.62 -3.13
CA ILE A 226 14.39 -4.98 -3.55
C ILE A 226 15.23 -5.45 -2.36
N CYS A 227 15.14 -4.75 -1.21
CA CYS A 227 15.86 -5.13 0.00
C CYS A 227 15.42 -6.50 0.52
N CYS A 228 14.10 -6.73 0.60
CA CYS A 228 13.53 -7.99 1.10
C CYS A 228 13.80 -9.16 0.15
N TYR A 229 13.66 -8.95 -1.16
CA TYR A 229 14.00 -9.94 -2.18
C TYR A 229 15.47 -10.37 -2.10
N ASN A 230 16.37 -9.40 -1.93
CA ASN A 230 17.79 -9.69 -1.73
C ASN A 230 18.04 -10.38 -0.41
N GLY A 231 17.35 -10.04 0.65
CA GLY A 231 17.38 -10.73 1.94
C GLY A 231 17.05 -12.23 1.82
N LEU A 232 16.02 -12.60 1.05
CA LEU A 232 15.69 -14.00 0.74
C LEU A 232 16.83 -14.69 -0.02
N ASN A 233 17.39 -14.05 -1.03
CA ASN A 233 18.54 -14.58 -1.76
C ASN A 233 19.75 -14.82 -0.87
N LEU A 234 20.08 -13.88 0.01
CA LEU A 234 21.18 -14.03 0.97
C LEU A 234 20.91 -15.18 1.95
N ALA A 235 19.70 -15.24 2.55
CA ALA A 235 19.33 -16.29 3.49
C ALA A 235 19.51 -17.68 2.87
N VAL A 236 19.08 -17.84 1.62
CA VAL A 236 19.06 -19.13 0.96
C VAL A 236 20.39 -19.48 0.26
N LYS A 237 20.98 -18.52 -0.48
CA LYS A 237 22.18 -18.78 -1.30
C LYS A 237 23.47 -18.63 -0.52
N GLN A 238 23.55 -17.64 0.38
CA GLN A 238 24.79 -17.37 1.15
C GLN A 238 24.80 -18.11 2.49
N TYR A 239 23.67 -18.06 3.25
CA TYR A 239 23.57 -18.74 4.55
C TYR A 239 23.12 -20.20 4.41
N GLY A 240 22.75 -20.67 3.23
CA GLY A 240 22.41 -22.07 2.96
C GLY A 240 21.13 -22.56 3.61
N LEU A 241 20.26 -21.64 4.08
CA LEU A 241 19.02 -22.00 4.78
C LEU A 241 18.01 -22.62 3.82
N ARG A 242 17.21 -23.58 4.33
CA ARG A 242 16.21 -24.30 3.55
C ARG A 242 14.84 -24.32 4.23
N LYS A 243 14.78 -24.26 5.56
CA LYS A 243 13.51 -24.29 6.28
C LYS A 243 12.83 -22.93 6.23
N PRO A 244 11.56 -22.86 5.86
CA PRO A 244 10.78 -21.63 5.76
C PRO A 244 10.90 -20.70 6.95
N LYS A 245 10.75 -21.23 8.17
CA LYS A 245 10.88 -20.46 9.40
C LYS A 245 12.29 -19.85 9.57
N GLU A 246 13.34 -20.65 9.41
CA GLU A 246 14.73 -20.20 9.57
C GLU A 246 15.07 -19.12 8.52
N ILE A 247 14.55 -19.25 7.29
CA ILE A 247 14.70 -18.25 6.23
C ILE A 247 14.06 -16.93 6.66
N LEU A 248 12.81 -16.94 7.14
CA LEU A 248 12.11 -15.72 7.55
C LEU A 248 12.75 -15.08 8.79
N GLU A 249 13.24 -15.87 9.75
CA GLU A 249 13.98 -15.37 10.90
C GLU A 249 15.26 -14.63 10.45
N LYS A 250 15.99 -15.20 9.50
CA LYS A 250 17.20 -14.58 8.96
C LYS A 250 16.90 -13.34 8.14
N VAL A 251 15.87 -13.35 7.32
CA VAL A 251 15.43 -12.17 6.56
C VAL A 251 15.04 -11.03 7.52
N ASN A 252 14.33 -11.35 8.59
CA ASN A 252 13.99 -10.36 9.62
C ASN A 252 15.25 -9.71 10.24
N GLU A 253 16.22 -10.52 10.60
CA GLU A 253 17.53 -10.03 11.10
C GLU A 253 18.22 -9.10 10.09
N LEU A 254 18.30 -9.52 8.82
CA LEU A 254 18.94 -8.75 7.75
C LEU A 254 18.24 -7.41 7.50
N VAL A 255 16.90 -7.41 7.45
CA VAL A 255 16.11 -6.19 7.26
C VAL A 255 16.28 -5.23 8.44
N LEU A 256 16.21 -5.74 9.67
CA LEU A 256 16.41 -4.93 10.87
C LEU A 256 17.82 -4.31 10.94
N ASN A 257 18.87 -5.09 10.63
CA ASN A 257 20.24 -4.60 10.61
C ASN A 257 20.42 -3.50 9.56
N PHE A 258 19.92 -3.72 8.33
CA PHE A 258 19.97 -2.73 7.27
C PHE A 258 19.30 -1.41 7.69
N MET A 259 18.17 -1.47 8.37
CA MET A 259 17.44 -0.28 8.83
C MET A 259 18.12 0.41 10.02
N GLN A 260 18.89 -0.31 10.86
CA GLN A 260 19.58 0.25 12.01
C GLN A 260 20.89 0.96 11.60
N GLU A 261 21.63 0.39 10.65
CA GLU A 261 22.91 0.95 10.19
C GLU A 261 22.76 2.28 9.45
N HIS A 262 21.61 2.52 8.82
CA HIS A 262 21.36 3.70 7.98
C HIS A 262 20.53 4.81 8.68
N GLY A 263 20.38 4.74 10.00
CA GLY A 263 19.74 5.75 10.83
C GLY A 263 18.27 5.48 11.15
N ARG A 264 17.68 6.28 12.05
CA ARG A 264 16.28 6.15 12.47
C ARG A 264 15.36 6.52 11.30
N SER A 265 14.88 5.53 10.57
CA SER A 265 13.73 5.73 9.70
C SER A 265 12.49 5.96 10.57
N HIS A 266 11.78 7.05 10.35
CA HIS A 266 10.46 7.29 10.93
C HIS A 266 9.37 6.43 10.25
N TYR A 267 9.72 5.68 9.19
CA TYR A 267 8.83 4.77 8.51
C TYR A 267 8.74 3.44 9.25
N GLU A 268 7.54 3.00 9.56
CA GLU A 268 7.31 1.59 9.91
C GLU A 268 7.53 0.76 8.64
N VAL A 269 8.70 0.14 8.58
CA VAL A 269 9.10 -0.73 7.49
C VAL A 269 8.74 -2.15 7.85
N GLY A 270 8.06 -2.86 6.98
CA GLY A 270 7.71 -4.24 7.20
C GLY A 270 7.35 -4.98 5.94
N MET A 271 7.38 -6.31 6.03
CA MET A 271 6.98 -7.22 4.97
C MET A 271 6.09 -8.31 5.55
N ASP A 272 4.91 -8.44 5.02
CA ASP A 272 4.02 -9.57 5.25
C ASP A 272 4.30 -10.62 4.17
N ILE A 273 4.67 -11.83 4.55
CA ILE A 273 5.19 -12.85 3.62
C ILE A 273 4.70 -14.24 4.01
N LEU A 274 4.51 -15.08 3.02
CA LEU A 274 4.47 -16.53 3.21
C LEU A 274 5.51 -17.19 2.32
N ILE A 275 6.10 -18.26 2.84
CA ILE A 275 7.07 -19.09 2.13
C ILE A 275 6.74 -20.56 2.34
N CYS A 276 6.82 -21.35 1.28
CA CYS A 276 6.66 -22.78 1.28
C CYS A 276 7.91 -23.46 0.73
N ASP A 277 8.30 -24.56 1.37
CA ASP A 277 9.23 -25.56 0.82
C ASP A 277 8.42 -26.78 0.39
N ILE A 278 8.35 -27.02 -0.90
CA ILE A 278 7.61 -28.15 -1.49
C ILE A 278 8.61 -29.25 -1.79
N ASN A 279 8.58 -30.32 -1.02
CA ASN A 279 9.44 -31.48 -1.19
C ASN A 279 8.68 -32.59 -1.95
N LYS A 280 9.13 -32.86 -3.19
CA LYS A 280 8.51 -33.87 -4.06
C LYS A 280 8.85 -35.32 -3.64
N LYS A 281 9.99 -35.54 -2.99
CA LYS A 281 10.41 -36.89 -2.57
C LYS A 281 9.56 -37.39 -1.42
N ASP A 282 9.28 -36.49 -0.45
CA ASP A 282 8.55 -36.85 0.76
C ASP A 282 7.04 -36.50 0.65
N ASN A 283 6.61 -35.87 -0.44
CA ASN A 283 5.27 -35.32 -0.64
C ASN A 283 4.83 -34.41 0.51
N THR A 284 5.72 -33.51 0.92
CA THR A 284 5.45 -32.59 2.03
C THR A 284 5.61 -31.13 1.62
N ILE A 285 4.84 -30.29 2.26
CA ILE A 285 4.99 -28.84 2.22
C ILE A 285 5.35 -28.36 3.62
N LYS A 286 6.48 -27.68 3.76
CA LYS A 286 6.76 -26.89 4.96
C LYS A 286 6.37 -25.45 4.69
N TYR A 287 5.57 -24.89 5.57
CA TYR A 287 5.03 -23.56 5.43
C TYR A 287 5.38 -22.69 6.65
N SER A 288 5.77 -21.45 6.40
CA SER A 288 5.84 -20.41 7.42
C SER A 288 5.29 -19.11 6.86
N GLY A 289 4.46 -18.41 7.64
CA GLY A 289 3.84 -17.15 7.22
C GLY A 289 3.96 -16.08 8.29
N ALA A 290 4.37 -14.89 7.89
CA ALA A 290 4.28 -13.64 8.64
C ALA A 290 3.02 -12.92 8.16
N LYS A 291 1.94 -12.95 8.96
CA LYS A 291 0.56 -12.49 8.69
C LYS A 291 -0.15 -13.15 7.49
N ARG A 292 0.54 -13.66 6.51
CA ARG A 292 -0.07 -14.24 5.29
C ARG A 292 -0.40 -15.72 5.50
N PRO A 293 -1.64 -16.15 5.21
CA PRO A 293 -2.04 -17.55 5.29
C PRO A 293 -1.66 -18.32 4.03
N LEU A 294 -1.51 -19.64 4.17
CA LEU A 294 -1.51 -20.56 3.04
C LEU A 294 -2.92 -21.11 2.82
N TYR A 295 -3.36 -21.15 1.57
CA TYR A 295 -4.57 -21.86 1.18
C TYR A 295 -4.19 -23.17 0.48
N ILE A 296 -4.78 -24.28 0.91
CA ILE A 296 -4.59 -25.58 0.29
C ILE A 296 -5.94 -26.21 -0.04
N VAL A 297 -6.07 -26.75 -1.25
CA VAL A 297 -7.24 -27.50 -1.71
C VAL A 297 -6.84 -28.96 -1.82
N THR A 298 -7.34 -29.78 -0.89
CA THR A 298 -7.05 -31.21 -0.76
C THR A 298 -8.29 -31.96 -0.26
N ASN A 299 -8.30 -33.29 -0.40
CA ASN A 299 -9.37 -34.11 0.16
C ASN A 299 -9.29 -34.20 1.67
N GLU A 300 -8.09 -34.24 2.23
CA GLU A 300 -7.84 -34.45 3.65
C GLU A 300 -6.56 -33.76 4.08
N LEU A 301 -6.59 -33.16 5.26
CA LEU A 301 -5.45 -32.45 5.87
C LEU A 301 -5.07 -33.16 7.19
N ASP A 302 -3.99 -33.95 7.18
CA ASP A 302 -3.68 -34.88 8.27
C ASP A 302 -2.74 -34.33 9.36
N THR A 303 -2.05 -33.21 9.14
CA THR A 303 -0.81 -32.92 9.92
C THR A 303 -0.78 -31.57 10.61
N VAL A 304 -1.74 -30.68 10.40
CA VAL A 304 -1.72 -29.32 11.00
C VAL A 304 -2.64 -29.25 12.20
N PRO A 305 -2.22 -28.67 13.35
CA PRO A 305 -3.09 -28.47 14.51
C PRO A 305 -4.38 -27.73 14.14
N ILE A 306 -5.54 -28.24 14.56
CA ILE A 306 -6.87 -27.72 14.21
C ILE A 306 -7.01 -26.24 14.56
N GLU A 307 -6.38 -25.77 15.60
CA GLU A 307 -6.38 -24.35 16.04
C GLU A 307 -5.77 -23.39 15.02
N ASN A 308 -4.87 -23.88 14.15
CA ASN A 308 -4.19 -23.10 13.12
C ASN A 308 -4.89 -23.17 11.75
N VAL A 309 -5.98 -23.94 11.64
CA VAL A 309 -6.69 -24.21 10.39
C VAL A 309 -8.10 -23.66 10.44
N LYS A 310 -8.55 -23.04 9.35
CA LYS A 310 -9.97 -22.81 9.07
C LYS A 310 -10.36 -23.63 7.86
N ILE A 311 -11.47 -24.32 7.96
CA ILE A 311 -11.99 -25.25 6.94
C ILE A 311 -13.14 -24.55 6.21
N TYR A 312 -13.12 -24.61 4.89
CA TYR A 312 -14.18 -24.10 4.02
C TYR A 312 -14.59 -25.21 3.05
N ASN A 313 -15.80 -25.73 3.26
CA ASN A 313 -16.35 -26.82 2.45
C ASN A 313 -17.61 -26.30 1.73
N GLN A 314 -17.71 -26.58 0.43
CA GLN A 314 -18.92 -26.37 -0.37
C GLN A 314 -19.13 -27.65 -1.18
N GLU A 315 -19.76 -28.66 -0.65
CA GLU A 315 -20.26 -29.87 -1.35
C GLU A 315 -19.47 -30.34 -2.61
N LEU A 316 -18.17 -29.97 -2.71
CA LEU A 316 -17.27 -30.28 -3.81
C LEU A 316 -16.31 -31.41 -3.43
N GLU A 317 -15.64 -32.00 -4.43
CA GLU A 317 -14.75 -33.14 -4.25
C GLU A 317 -13.58 -32.86 -3.30
N LYS A 318 -13.07 -31.63 -3.27
CA LYS A 318 -11.97 -31.19 -2.39
C LYS A 318 -12.38 -30.04 -1.48
N THR A 319 -11.80 -30.02 -0.31
CA THR A 319 -11.98 -28.99 0.71
C THR A 319 -10.85 -27.96 0.66
N LEU A 320 -11.17 -26.69 0.83
CA LEU A 320 -10.17 -25.65 1.01
C LEU A 320 -9.89 -25.45 2.50
N TYR A 321 -8.62 -25.54 2.85
CA TYR A 321 -8.09 -25.25 4.17
C TYR A 321 -7.29 -23.97 4.13
N LYS A 322 -7.57 -23.05 5.07
CA LYS A 322 -6.77 -21.84 5.30
C LYS A 322 -5.89 -22.07 6.52
N ILE A 323 -4.58 -22.18 6.31
CA ILE A 323 -3.59 -22.33 7.37
C ILE A 323 -3.09 -20.93 7.76
N LYS A 324 -3.25 -20.58 9.04
CA LYS A 324 -2.93 -19.24 9.53
C LYS A 324 -1.43 -19.04 9.63
N GLY A 325 -0.96 -17.87 9.18
CA GLY A 325 0.39 -17.37 9.50
C GLY A 325 0.49 -16.86 10.93
N SER A 326 1.72 -16.56 11.34
CA SER A 326 2.01 -15.85 12.59
C SER A 326 1.52 -14.40 12.52
N LEU A 327 1.15 -13.81 13.67
CA LEU A 327 0.68 -12.41 13.76
C LEU A 327 1.84 -11.38 13.76
N PHE A 328 2.88 -11.67 13.03
CA PHE A 328 4.10 -10.89 13.00
C PHE A 328 4.38 -10.37 11.59
N THR A 329 4.94 -9.16 11.47
CA THR A 329 5.45 -8.57 10.22
C THR A 329 6.97 -8.58 10.25
N ILE A 330 7.63 -9.09 9.22
CA ILE A 330 9.09 -9.07 9.08
C ILE A 330 9.57 -7.61 9.06
N GLY A 331 10.62 -7.30 9.82
CA GLY A 331 11.17 -5.94 9.95
C GLY A 331 10.54 -5.09 11.06
N SER A 332 9.49 -5.58 11.75
CA SER A 332 8.88 -4.87 12.88
C SER A 332 9.77 -4.89 14.12
N LYS A 333 10.07 -3.70 14.68
CA LYS A 333 10.94 -3.53 15.86
C LYS A 333 10.28 -3.88 17.20
N ASN A 334 8.93 -3.85 17.27
CA ASN A 334 8.20 -3.79 18.53
C ASN A 334 7.63 -5.12 19.02
N LYS A 335 7.90 -6.25 18.35
CA LYS A 335 7.34 -7.55 18.74
C LYS A 335 8.42 -8.63 18.74
N LYS A 336 8.39 -9.52 19.74
CA LYS A 336 9.20 -10.73 19.74
C LYS A 336 8.79 -11.59 18.54
N LEU A 337 9.75 -11.98 17.71
CA LEU A 337 9.54 -12.82 16.55
C LEU A 337 9.10 -14.22 17.00
N GLU A 338 7.86 -14.58 16.73
CA GLU A 338 7.30 -15.91 17.01
C GLU A 338 6.72 -16.49 15.71
N LEU A 339 7.61 -16.89 14.81
CA LEU A 339 7.20 -17.57 13.58
C LEU A 339 6.90 -19.04 13.87
N ARG A 340 5.85 -19.52 13.20
CA ARG A 340 5.48 -20.96 13.22
C ARG A 340 5.90 -21.57 11.89
N GLU A 341 6.21 -22.86 11.93
CA GLU A 341 6.41 -23.69 10.74
C GLU A 341 5.45 -24.88 10.82
N GLU A 342 4.65 -25.06 9.81
CA GLU A 342 3.72 -26.19 9.70
C GLU A 342 4.22 -27.13 8.60
N THR A 343 4.10 -28.43 8.83
CA THR A 343 4.41 -29.46 7.83
C THR A 343 3.11 -30.13 7.40
N ILE A 344 2.88 -30.17 6.10
CA ILE A 344 1.63 -30.63 5.47
C ILE A 344 1.98 -31.75 4.50
N ASN A 345 1.30 -32.89 4.60
CA ASN A 345 1.37 -33.93 3.57
C ASN A 345 0.43 -33.54 2.43
N TYR A 346 0.86 -33.70 1.19
CA TYR A 346 0.04 -33.47 0.02
C TYR A 346 -0.06 -34.71 -0.88
N LYS A 347 -1.09 -34.75 -1.71
CA LYS A 347 -1.29 -35.77 -2.73
C LYS A 347 -1.22 -35.15 -4.13
N SER A 348 -0.84 -35.93 -5.13
CA SER A 348 -0.85 -35.44 -6.52
C SER A 348 -2.23 -34.95 -6.90
N GLY A 349 -2.25 -33.76 -7.51
CA GLY A 349 -3.47 -33.03 -7.88
C GLY A 349 -4.04 -32.13 -6.77
N ASP A 350 -3.42 -32.04 -5.60
CA ASP A 350 -3.71 -30.99 -4.63
C ASP A 350 -3.24 -29.64 -5.14
N MET A 351 -3.83 -28.55 -4.65
CA MET A 351 -3.50 -27.21 -5.08
C MET A 351 -3.20 -26.32 -3.88
N ILE A 352 -2.21 -25.46 -4.03
CA ILE A 352 -1.92 -24.41 -3.07
C ILE A 352 -2.07 -23.04 -3.71
N TYR A 353 -2.50 -22.06 -2.88
CA TYR A 353 -2.56 -20.66 -3.30
C TYR A 353 -1.86 -19.77 -2.27
N LEU A 354 -1.04 -18.87 -2.78
CA LEU A 354 -0.28 -17.87 -2.04
C LEU A 354 -0.77 -16.50 -2.50
N SER A 355 -1.13 -15.62 -1.56
CA SER A 355 -1.73 -14.32 -1.90
C SER A 355 -1.25 -13.20 -0.98
N SER A 356 -1.05 -12.01 -1.54
CA SER A 356 -1.10 -10.75 -0.80
C SER A 356 -2.54 -10.43 -0.39
N ASP A 357 -2.79 -9.31 0.31
CA ASP A 357 -4.16 -8.92 0.72
C ASP A 357 -4.90 -8.12 -0.34
N GLY A 358 -4.21 -7.46 -1.27
CA GLY A 358 -4.79 -6.51 -2.21
C GLY A 358 -5.97 -7.04 -3.03
N TYR A 359 -6.05 -8.36 -3.28
CA TYR A 359 -7.23 -8.93 -3.92
C TYR A 359 -8.47 -8.85 -3.02
N GLY A 360 -8.30 -9.15 -1.73
CA GLY A 360 -9.37 -9.08 -0.74
C GLY A 360 -9.76 -7.65 -0.37
N ASP A 361 -8.81 -6.75 -0.41
CA ASP A 361 -8.97 -5.35 0.03
C ASP A 361 -9.43 -4.41 -1.10
N GLN A 362 -9.58 -4.94 -2.33
CA GLN A 362 -10.11 -4.17 -3.45
C GLN A 362 -11.55 -3.73 -3.21
N PHE A 363 -11.78 -2.42 -3.27
CA PHE A 363 -13.11 -1.83 -3.27
C PHE A 363 -13.79 -1.93 -4.64
N GLY A 364 -15.12 -2.11 -4.63
CA GLY A 364 -15.91 -2.21 -5.84
C GLY A 364 -17.25 -2.90 -5.65
N GLY A 365 -17.76 -3.47 -6.73
CA GLY A 365 -19.09 -4.08 -6.78
C GLY A 365 -20.23 -3.07 -6.64
N PRO A 366 -21.49 -3.54 -6.63
CA PRO A 366 -22.68 -2.65 -6.65
C PRO A 366 -22.81 -1.72 -5.42
N SER A 367 -22.13 -2.05 -4.33
CA SER A 367 -22.23 -1.33 -3.04
C SER A 367 -20.92 -0.65 -2.63
N ASP A 368 -19.94 -0.60 -3.53
CA ASP A 368 -18.60 -0.04 -3.29
C ASP A 368 -17.98 -0.52 -1.96
N LYS A 369 -17.86 -1.85 -1.82
CA LYS A 369 -17.32 -2.51 -0.62
C LYS A 369 -16.04 -3.27 -0.95
N CYS A 370 -15.23 -3.57 0.08
CA CYS A 370 -14.12 -4.52 -0.06
C CYS A 370 -14.61 -5.88 -0.57
N PHE A 371 -13.82 -6.51 -1.47
CA PHE A 371 -14.07 -7.88 -1.94
C PHE A 371 -14.10 -8.88 -0.79
N LYS A 372 -13.20 -8.74 0.15
CA LYS A 372 -12.95 -9.56 1.35
C LYS A 372 -12.34 -10.93 1.06
N SER A 373 -11.50 -11.38 1.98
CA SER A 373 -10.86 -12.70 1.90
C SER A 373 -11.85 -13.88 1.80
N LEU A 374 -13.09 -13.74 2.30
CA LEU A 374 -14.10 -14.79 2.21
C LEU A 374 -14.55 -15.00 0.76
N ASN A 375 -14.76 -13.95 -0.01
CA ASN A 375 -15.13 -14.05 -1.42
C ASN A 375 -13.98 -14.62 -2.26
N LEU A 376 -12.72 -14.27 -1.92
CA LEU A 376 -11.56 -14.90 -2.55
C LEU A 376 -11.55 -16.41 -2.29
N ILE A 377 -11.79 -16.84 -1.06
CA ILE A 377 -11.87 -18.27 -0.72
C ILE A 377 -12.98 -18.97 -1.52
N GLN A 378 -14.17 -18.36 -1.62
CA GLN A 378 -15.28 -18.92 -2.41
C GLN A 378 -14.92 -19.02 -3.90
N LEU A 379 -14.25 -18.00 -4.44
CA LEU A 379 -13.74 -18.03 -5.81
C LEU A 379 -12.76 -19.18 -6.01
N LEU A 380 -11.74 -19.33 -5.14
CA LEU A 380 -10.75 -20.40 -5.24
C LEU A 380 -11.39 -21.80 -5.18
N ILE A 381 -12.42 -21.98 -4.34
CA ILE A 381 -13.19 -23.22 -4.26
C ILE A 381 -13.95 -23.46 -5.58
N SER A 382 -14.60 -22.45 -6.14
CA SER A 382 -15.42 -22.60 -7.35
C SER A 382 -14.63 -22.98 -8.59
N ILE A 383 -13.36 -22.57 -8.68
CA ILE A 383 -12.51 -22.77 -9.86
C ILE A 383 -11.56 -23.98 -9.73
N GLN A 384 -11.63 -24.75 -8.66
CA GLN A 384 -10.67 -25.84 -8.38
C GLN A 384 -10.61 -26.95 -9.46
N LYS A 385 -11.66 -27.10 -10.26
CA LYS A 385 -11.70 -28.07 -11.36
C LYS A 385 -11.08 -27.56 -12.66
N GLU A 386 -10.86 -26.26 -12.76
CA GLU A 386 -10.32 -25.63 -13.94
C GLU A 386 -8.80 -25.81 -14.05
N SER A 387 -8.27 -25.75 -15.27
CA SER A 387 -6.82 -25.71 -15.47
C SER A 387 -6.20 -24.45 -14.85
N MET A 388 -4.91 -24.48 -14.49
CA MET A 388 -4.22 -23.31 -13.93
C MET A 388 -4.31 -22.07 -14.84
N ILE A 389 -4.32 -22.26 -16.15
CA ILE A 389 -4.47 -21.18 -17.12
C ILE A 389 -5.87 -20.57 -17.04
N GLU A 390 -6.91 -21.41 -16.95
CA GLU A 390 -8.30 -20.93 -16.87
C GLU A 390 -8.58 -20.29 -15.51
N GLN A 391 -8.07 -20.87 -14.42
CA GLN A 391 -8.14 -20.26 -13.09
C GLN A 391 -7.60 -18.83 -13.10
N LYS A 392 -6.42 -18.60 -13.72
CA LYS A 392 -5.83 -17.27 -13.86
C LYS A 392 -6.78 -16.30 -14.57
N LYS A 393 -7.42 -16.72 -15.66
CA LYS A 393 -8.35 -15.88 -16.42
C LYS A 393 -9.58 -15.51 -15.59
N ILE A 394 -10.18 -16.49 -14.92
CA ILE A 394 -11.35 -16.27 -14.06
C ILE A 394 -11.00 -15.30 -12.92
N ILE A 395 -9.84 -15.50 -12.28
CA ILE A 395 -9.35 -14.61 -11.20
C ILE A 395 -9.17 -13.19 -11.73
N ALA A 396 -8.51 -13.01 -12.87
CA ALA A 396 -8.29 -11.70 -13.47
C ALA A 396 -9.61 -11.01 -13.86
N GLN A 397 -10.54 -11.76 -14.45
CA GLN A 397 -11.85 -11.25 -14.85
C GLN A 397 -12.69 -10.86 -13.64
N THR A 398 -12.77 -11.74 -12.63
CA THR A 398 -13.50 -11.47 -11.38
C THR A 398 -12.98 -10.21 -10.67
N PHE A 399 -11.66 -10.04 -10.63
CA PHE A 399 -11.05 -8.83 -10.07
C PHE A 399 -11.43 -7.58 -10.85
N SER A 400 -11.35 -7.65 -12.18
CA SER A 400 -11.70 -6.54 -13.07
C SER A 400 -13.19 -6.15 -12.96
N ASP A 401 -14.07 -7.15 -12.94
CA ASP A 401 -15.52 -6.95 -12.83
C ASP A 401 -15.90 -6.35 -11.47
N TRP A 402 -15.26 -6.85 -10.40
CA TRP A 402 -15.46 -6.31 -9.06
C TRP A 402 -14.99 -4.88 -8.94
N LYS A 403 -13.77 -4.61 -9.39
CA LYS A 403 -13.18 -3.27 -9.35
C LYS A 403 -14.00 -2.27 -10.17
N GLY A 404 -14.48 -2.68 -11.33
CA GLY A 404 -15.21 -1.81 -12.25
C GLY A 404 -14.43 -0.54 -12.57
N THR A 405 -15.05 0.62 -12.34
CA THR A 405 -14.45 1.96 -12.54
C THR A 405 -13.68 2.48 -11.31
N THR A 406 -13.75 1.78 -10.17
CA THR A 406 -13.05 2.17 -8.95
C THR A 406 -11.54 2.02 -9.13
N GLU A 407 -10.75 2.91 -8.54
CA GLU A 407 -9.29 2.77 -8.55
C GLU A 407 -8.86 1.48 -7.85
N GLN A 408 -7.75 0.91 -8.28
CA GLN A 408 -7.16 -0.23 -7.59
C GLN A 408 -6.66 0.21 -6.21
N THR A 409 -7.04 -0.53 -5.17
CA THR A 409 -6.77 -0.17 -3.77
C THR A 409 -5.31 -0.42 -3.41
N ASP A 410 -4.76 -1.58 -3.80
CA ASP A 410 -3.40 -2.00 -3.48
C ASP A 410 -2.79 -2.87 -4.58
N ASP A 411 -1.50 -3.20 -4.44
CA ASP A 411 -0.85 -4.20 -5.28
C ASP A 411 -1.49 -5.58 -5.07
N VAL A 412 -1.60 -6.38 -6.11
CA VAL A 412 -2.23 -7.70 -6.05
C VAL A 412 -1.30 -8.77 -6.57
N THR A 413 -1.01 -9.74 -5.72
CA THR A 413 -0.29 -10.95 -6.09
C THR A 413 -1.06 -12.19 -5.63
N LEU A 414 -1.43 -13.05 -6.57
CA LEU A 414 -2.03 -14.35 -6.31
C LEU A 414 -1.36 -15.41 -7.17
N LEU A 415 -0.79 -16.40 -6.52
CA LEU A 415 -0.08 -17.50 -7.15
C LEU A 415 -0.79 -18.81 -6.82
N GLY A 416 -1.08 -19.62 -7.83
CA GLY A 416 -1.62 -20.98 -7.69
C GLY A 416 -0.65 -22.02 -8.25
N ILE A 417 -0.50 -23.10 -7.52
CA ILE A 417 0.32 -24.26 -7.92
C ILE A 417 -0.50 -25.53 -7.73
N LYS A 418 -0.51 -26.40 -8.75
CA LYS A 418 -1.00 -27.76 -8.64
C LYS A 418 0.17 -28.70 -8.41
N LEU A 419 0.07 -29.54 -7.40
CA LEU A 419 1.11 -30.40 -6.87
C LEU A 419 1.12 -31.78 -7.53
#